data_7598a757b00403d32199ae83c0e25b5e
#
_entry.id   7598a757b00403d32199ae83c0e25b5e
#
_cell.length_a   1.000
_cell.length_b   1.000
_cell.length_c   1.000
_cell.angle_alpha   90.00
_cell.angle_beta   90.00
_cell.angle_gamma   90.00
#
_symmetry.space_group_name_H-M   'P 1'
#
loop_
_entity.id
_entity.type
_entity.pdbx_description
1 polymer ?
#
loop_
_entity_poly.entity_id
_entity_poly.type
_entity_poly.pdbx_seq_one_letter_code
_entity_poly.pdbx_strand_id
1 'polypeptide(L)'
;MFDPQEPANRRVHAFNKRIYSRLSGGGESGFIESLPIPVKNGVVNFSDTVALPQTVVNQLLQGRLLRASRNTLRFSVNATLGLAGLIDVAGPMGLPEDRSNFGETLYVWGFPEGGYMELPVLGPSTEREATGIVVDFFTDPFAYVLPSPQRYVRYGARLGELAIKRSEYGDALDAVMLESADSYAQARVIWLEKRRHELGDDSIEGSGFIDPEGLDTEGF
;
A
#
# COMPACT_ATOMS: atom_id res chain seq x y z
N MET A 1 -12.23 0.56 -18.45
CA MET A 1 -11.98 0.40 -16.99
C MET A 1 -13.31 0.07 -16.33
N PHE A 2 -13.42 -1.11 -15.69
CA PHE A 2 -14.70 -1.63 -15.21
C PHE A 2 -15.03 -1.09 -13.80
N ASP A 3 -16.05 -0.24 -13.69
CA ASP A 3 -16.50 0.37 -12.44
C ASP A 3 -18.04 0.36 -12.40
N PRO A 4 -18.63 -0.81 -12.10
CA PRO A 4 -20.09 -0.97 -12.13
C PRO A 4 -20.80 -0.22 -11.00
N GLN A 5 -20.08 0.20 -9.97
CA GLN A 5 -20.61 0.88 -8.77
C GLN A 5 -20.14 2.33 -8.64
N GLU A 6 -19.76 2.99 -9.73
CA GLU A 6 -19.23 4.36 -9.71
C GLU A 6 -20.04 5.33 -8.83
N PRO A 7 -21.39 5.39 -8.87
CA PRO A 7 -22.13 6.33 -8.01
C PRO A 7 -21.98 6.05 -6.50
N ALA A 8 -21.80 4.78 -6.11
CA ALA A 8 -21.54 4.41 -4.73
C ALA A 8 -20.10 4.72 -4.34
N ASN A 9 -19.14 4.36 -5.21
CA ASN A 9 -17.72 4.60 -5.03
C ASN A 9 -17.43 6.11 -4.88
N ARG A 10 -18.03 6.97 -5.68
CA ARG A 10 -17.89 8.43 -5.56
C ARG A 10 -18.42 8.98 -4.22
N ARG A 11 -19.45 8.36 -3.63
CA ARG A 11 -19.91 8.74 -2.28
C ARG A 11 -18.90 8.37 -1.20
N VAL A 12 -18.31 7.18 -1.30
CA VAL A 12 -17.25 6.73 -0.39
C VAL A 12 -16.00 7.60 -0.57
N HIS A 13 -15.63 7.90 -1.81
CA HIS A 13 -14.51 8.80 -2.10
C HIS A 13 -14.72 10.18 -1.48
N ALA A 14 -15.91 10.76 -1.61
CA ALA A 14 -16.24 12.04 -0.97
C ALA A 14 -16.15 11.98 0.56
N PHE A 15 -16.49 10.85 1.16
CA PHE A 15 -16.28 10.61 2.60
C PHE A 15 -14.79 10.54 2.94
N ASN A 16 -13.99 9.75 2.18
CA ASN A 16 -12.54 9.64 2.34
C ASN A 16 -11.87 11.02 2.18
N LYS A 17 -12.27 11.79 1.16
CA LYS A 17 -11.77 13.15 0.92
C LYS A 17 -12.05 14.09 2.10
N ARG A 18 -13.21 13.98 2.76
CA ARG A 18 -13.53 14.78 3.97
C ARG A 18 -12.65 14.40 5.16
N ILE A 19 -12.38 13.11 5.36
CA ILE A 19 -11.43 12.66 6.39
C ILE A 19 -10.05 13.22 6.05
N TYR A 20 -9.62 13.03 4.81
CA TYR A 20 -8.34 13.51 4.32
C TYR A 20 -8.17 15.02 4.55
N SER A 21 -9.14 15.86 4.15
CA SER A 21 -9.07 17.32 4.30
C SER A 21 -9.01 17.78 5.76
N ARG A 22 -9.67 17.05 6.68
CA ARG A 22 -9.59 17.34 8.11
C ARG A 22 -8.20 17.03 8.70
N LEU A 23 -7.60 15.93 8.25
CA LEU A 23 -6.24 15.55 8.65
C LEU A 23 -5.18 16.46 8.01
N SER A 24 -5.44 17.01 6.80
CA SER A 24 -4.55 17.96 6.12
C SER A 24 -4.54 19.34 6.78
N GLY A 25 -5.70 19.81 7.27
CA GLY A 25 -5.85 21.14 7.84
C GLY A 25 -5.56 21.24 9.36
N GLY A 26 -5.31 20.11 10.03
CA GLY A 26 -5.06 20.07 11.45
C GLY A 26 -3.56 20.17 11.79
N GLY A 27 -3.19 20.89 12.85
CA GLY A 27 -1.80 21.07 13.30
C GLY A 27 -1.03 19.80 13.69
N GLU A 28 -1.62 18.61 13.50
CA GLU A 28 -0.95 17.32 13.72
C GLU A 28 0.13 17.01 12.67
N SER A 29 -0.01 17.54 11.44
CA SER A 29 1.04 17.42 10.42
C SER A 29 2.34 18.07 10.89
N GLY A 30 2.27 19.21 11.55
CA GLY A 30 3.45 19.90 12.08
C GLY A 30 4.23 19.09 13.14
N PHE A 31 3.55 18.25 13.94
CA PHE A 31 4.25 17.35 14.87
C PHE A 31 5.04 16.28 14.14
N ILE A 32 4.42 15.59 13.18
CA ILE A 32 5.11 14.55 12.41
C ILE A 32 6.23 15.12 11.54
N GLU A 33 6.02 16.30 10.95
CA GLU A 33 7.05 17.01 10.21
C GLU A 33 8.27 17.37 11.09
N SER A 34 8.05 17.75 12.34
CA SER A 34 9.09 18.09 13.29
C SER A 34 9.90 16.90 13.82
N LEU A 35 9.43 15.65 13.59
CA LEU A 35 10.15 14.46 14.02
C LEU A 35 11.49 14.32 13.29
N PRO A 36 12.58 13.99 14.00
CA PRO A 36 13.86 13.71 13.37
C PRO A 36 13.76 12.56 12.36
N ILE A 37 14.49 12.66 11.24
CA ILE A 37 14.52 11.64 10.19
C ILE A 37 14.76 10.22 10.72
N PRO A 38 15.69 9.96 11.66
CA PRO A 38 15.89 8.62 12.21
C PRO A 38 14.65 8.06 12.92
N VAL A 39 13.82 8.91 13.54
CA VAL A 39 12.57 8.48 14.18
C VAL A 39 11.54 8.10 13.14
N LYS A 40 11.37 8.91 12.09
CA LYS A 40 10.49 8.59 10.96
C LYS A 40 10.88 7.26 10.31
N ASN A 41 12.16 7.12 9.97
CA ASN A 41 12.68 5.88 9.39
C ASN A 41 12.45 4.68 10.33
N GLY A 42 12.65 4.85 11.63
CA GLY A 42 12.41 3.79 12.61
C GLY A 42 10.97 3.30 12.63
N VAL A 43 10.00 4.20 12.54
CA VAL A 43 8.56 3.82 12.48
C VAL A 43 8.25 3.10 11.18
N VAL A 44 8.76 3.58 10.05
CA VAL A 44 8.57 2.93 8.74
C VAL A 44 9.20 1.55 8.73
N ASN A 45 10.47 1.42 9.12
CA ASN A 45 11.20 0.14 9.19
C ASN A 45 10.50 -0.87 10.11
N PHE A 46 9.98 -0.38 11.25
CA PHE A 46 9.21 -1.23 12.16
C PHE A 46 7.92 -1.73 11.52
N SER A 47 7.17 -0.85 10.85
CA SER A 47 5.96 -1.22 10.11
C SER A 47 6.25 -2.28 9.05
N ASP A 48 7.31 -2.09 8.27
CA ASP A 48 7.74 -3.03 7.24
C ASP A 48 8.14 -4.37 7.86
N THR A 49 8.90 -4.35 8.97
CA THR A 49 9.34 -5.58 9.65
C THR A 49 8.17 -6.38 10.21
N VAL A 50 7.21 -5.73 10.88
CA VAL A 50 6.05 -6.45 11.44
C VAL A 50 5.03 -6.90 10.38
N ALA A 51 5.13 -6.39 9.15
CA ALA A 51 4.34 -6.88 8.03
C ALA A 51 4.91 -8.16 7.39
N LEU A 52 6.21 -8.46 7.57
CA LEU A 52 6.89 -9.58 6.91
C LEU A 52 6.29 -10.96 7.22
N PRO A 53 5.88 -11.31 8.45
CA PRO A 53 5.27 -12.63 8.69
C PRO A 53 4.04 -12.90 7.82
N GLN A 54 3.15 -11.90 7.64
CA GLN A 54 1.99 -12.02 6.75
C GLN A 54 2.43 -12.12 5.28
N THR A 55 3.43 -11.33 4.88
CA THR A 55 4.02 -11.40 3.53
C THR A 55 4.57 -12.80 3.24
N VAL A 56 5.28 -13.41 4.20
CA VAL A 56 5.81 -14.79 4.08
C VAL A 56 4.67 -15.80 3.89
N VAL A 57 3.60 -15.70 4.66
CA VAL A 57 2.42 -16.57 4.50
C VAL A 57 1.87 -16.46 3.08
N ASN A 58 1.68 -15.25 2.57
CA ASN A 58 1.17 -15.05 1.22
C ASN A 58 2.12 -15.60 0.15
N GLN A 59 3.42 -15.38 0.28
CA GLN A 59 4.41 -15.91 -0.67
C GLN A 59 4.49 -17.44 -0.66
N LEU A 60 4.29 -18.08 0.49
CA LEU A 60 4.15 -19.54 0.59
C LEU A 60 2.90 -20.04 -0.14
N LEU A 61 1.75 -19.38 0.05
CA LEU A 61 0.50 -19.68 -0.64
C LEU A 61 0.59 -19.49 -2.15
N GLN A 62 1.46 -18.59 -2.61
CA GLN A 62 1.79 -18.35 -4.02
C GLN A 62 2.80 -19.37 -4.59
N GLY A 63 3.36 -20.26 -3.76
CA GLY A 63 4.44 -21.18 -4.18
C GLY A 63 5.79 -20.49 -4.40
N ARG A 64 5.96 -19.23 -4.01
CA ARG A 64 7.18 -18.43 -4.21
C ARG A 64 8.18 -18.62 -3.06
N LEU A 65 8.70 -19.85 -2.92
CA LEU A 65 9.53 -20.27 -1.79
C LEU A 65 10.80 -19.43 -1.60
N LEU A 66 11.44 -18.99 -2.70
CA LEU A 66 12.62 -18.15 -2.63
C LEU A 66 12.31 -16.76 -2.07
N ARG A 67 11.20 -16.15 -2.48
CA ARG A 67 10.75 -14.87 -1.92
C ARG A 67 10.39 -15.02 -0.44
N ALA A 68 9.67 -16.07 -0.08
CA ALA A 68 9.31 -16.37 1.31
C ALA A 68 10.55 -16.57 2.19
N SER A 69 11.57 -17.32 1.72
CA SER A 69 12.80 -17.52 2.48
C SER A 69 13.61 -16.23 2.66
N ARG A 70 13.69 -15.39 1.63
CA ARG A 70 14.33 -14.06 1.73
C ARG A 70 13.65 -13.18 2.76
N ASN A 71 12.31 -13.11 2.74
CA ASN A 71 11.55 -12.31 3.70
C ASN A 71 11.60 -12.89 5.12
N THR A 72 11.68 -14.21 5.28
CA THR A 72 11.94 -14.84 6.59
C THR A 72 13.30 -14.43 7.14
N LEU A 73 14.33 -14.44 6.30
CA LEU A 73 15.66 -13.99 6.70
C LEU A 73 15.67 -12.48 7.01
N ARG A 74 15.03 -11.67 6.17
CA ARG A 74 14.86 -10.22 6.41
C ARG A 74 14.18 -9.95 7.76
N PHE A 75 13.08 -10.64 8.04
CA PHE A 75 12.41 -10.55 9.34
C PHE A 75 13.35 -10.90 10.50
N SER A 76 14.05 -12.03 10.39
CA SER A 76 14.95 -12.49 11.44
C SER A 76 16.10 -11.50 11.70
N VAL A 77 16.72 -10.97 10.65
CA VAL A 77 17.81 -9.98 10.75
C VAL A 77 17.30 -8.68 11.37
N ASN A 78 16.20 -8.12 10.85
CA ASN A 78 15.69 -6.84 11.33
C ASN A 78 15.11 -6.97 12.74
N ALA A 79 14.44 -8.07 13.08
CA ALA A 79 13.90 -8.29 14.42
C ALA A 79 15.01 -8.47 15.49
N THR A 80 16.16 -9.04 15.13
CA THR A 80 17.27 -9.29 16.08
C THR A 80 18.32 -8.18 16.06
N LEU A 81 18.96 -7.97 14.90
CA LEU A 81 20.06 -7.00 14.76
C LEU A 81 19.53 -5.57 14.55
N GLY A 82 18.31 -5.43 14.01
CA GLY A 82 17.66 -4.15 13.74
C GLY A 82 16.84 -3.59 14.90
N LEU A 83 17.11 -3.99 16.16
CA LEU A 83 16.39 -3.52 17.34
C LEU A 83 14.87 -3.70 17.22
N ALA A 84 14.43 -4.94 17.04
CA ALA A 84 13.04 -5.31 16.80
C ALA A 84 12.42 -4.68 15.52
N GLY A 85 13.26 -4.35 14.54
CA GLY A 85 12.83 -3.80 13.26
C GLY A 85 12.85 -2.28 13.14
N LEU A 86 13.34 -1.56 14.16
CA LEU A 86 13.50 -0.09 14.08
C LEU A 86 14.60 0.33 13.09
N ILE A 87 15.57 -0.55 12.85
CA ILE A 87 16.69 -0.34 11.92
C ILE A 87 16.62 -1.39 10.82
N ASP A 88 16.63 -0.98 9.56
CA ASP A 88 16.73 -1.89 8.43
C ASP A 88 18.18 -2.31 8.21
N VAL A 89 18.58 -3.43 8.82
CA VAL A 89 19.89 -4.05 8.64
C VAL A 89 19.91 -4.96 7.42
N ALA A 90 18.78 -5.56 7.09
CA ALA A 90 18.66 -6.53 6.00
C ALA A 90 18.79 -5.91 4.61
N GLY A 91 18.29 -4.67 4.41
CA GLY A 91 18.39 -3.96 3.13
C GLY A 91 19.84 -3.82 2.64
N PRO A 92 20.76 -3.21 3.43
CA PRO A 92 22.18 -3.13 3.09
C PRO A 92 22.88 -4.49 2.91
N MET A 93 22.35 -5.57 3.47
CA MET A 93 22.86 -6.94 3.26
C MET A 93 22.38 -7.58 1.95
N GLY A 94 21.69 -6.84 1.08
CA GLY A 94 21.18 -7.35 -0.20
C GLY A 94 19.85 -8.12 -0.11
N LEU A 95 19.10 -7.91 0.96
CA LEU A 95 17.74 -8.43 1.13
C LEU A 95 16.74 -7.26 0.96
N PRO A 96 16.39 -6.86 -0.27
CA PRO A 96 15.47 -5.76 -0.50
C PRO A 96 14.08 -6.05 0.04
N GLU A 97 13.30 -5.00 0.24
CA GLU A 97 11.89 -5.14 0.59
C GLU A 97 11.13 -5.80 -0.56
N ASP A 98 10.31 -6.79 -0.22
CA ASP A 98 9.50 -7.55 -1.18
C ASP A 98 8.13 -7.84 -0.54
N ARG A 99 7.21 -6.87 -0.68
CA ARG A 99 5.86 -6.94 -0.11
C ARG A 99 4.98 -7.91 -0.90
N SER A 100 4.06 -8.54 -0.20
CA SER A 100 2.99 -9.35 -0.79
C SER A 100 1.76 -9.36 0.12
N ASN A 101 0.59 -9.55 -0.48
CA ASN A 101 -0.70 -9.62 0.22
C ASN A 101 -1.58 -10.73 -0.38
N PHE A 102 -2.73 -10.98 0.22
CA PHE A 102 -3.63 -12.02 -0.28
C PHE A 102 -4.33 -11.64 -1.60
N GLY A 103 -4.47 -10.35 -1.92
CA GLY A 103 -4.91 -9.89 -3.23
C GLY A 103 -3.96 -10.34 -4.35
N GLU A 104 -2.62 -10.26 -4.12
CA GLU A 104 -1.62 -10.83 -5.01
C GLU A 104 -1.69 -12.37 -5.05
N THR A 105 -1.98 -13.01 -3.92
CA THR A 105 -2.17 -14.47 -3.86
C THR A 105 -3.35 -14.90 -4.75
N LEU A 106 -4.47 -14.20 -4.67
CA LEU A 106 -5.62 -14.43 -5.54
C LEU A 106 -5.28 -14.20 -7.02
N TYR A 107 -4.48 -13.17 -7.33
CA TYR A 107 -3.98 -12.94 -8.69
C TYR A 107 -3.16 -14.13 -9.21
N VAL A 108 -2.21 -14.61 -8.43
CA VAL A 108 -1.38 -15.79 -8.77
C VAL A 108 -2.24 -17.04 -8.96
N TRP A 109 -3.32 -17.17 -8.23
CA TRP A 109 -4.27 -18.28 -8.38
C TRP A 109 -5.23 -18.11 -9.56
N GLY A 110 -5.12 -17.02 -10.33
CA GLY A 110 -5.91 -16.76 -11.54
C GLY A 110 -7.27 -16.12 -11.29
N PHE A 111 -7.52 -15.58 -10.10
CA PHE A 111 -8.74 -14.83 -9.84
C PHE A 111 -8.71 -13.48 -10.58
N PRO A 112 -9.81 -13.09 -11.26
CA PRO A 112 -9.89 -11.83 -11.97
C PRO A 112 -9.82 -10.63 -11.01
N GLU A 113 -9.45 -9.47 -11.52
CA GLU A 113 -9.39 -8.21 -10.77
C GLU A 113 -10.76 -7.83 -10.18
N GLY A 114 -11.82 -8.10 -10.94
CA GLY A 114 -13.18 -7.72 -10.57
C GLY A 114 -13.48 -6.23 -10.80
N GLY A 115 -14.61 -5.76 -10.24
CA GLY A 115 -15.00 -4.36 -10.29
C GLY A 115 -14.12 -3.49 -9.41
N TYR A 116 -13.92 -2.23 -9.84
CA TYR A 116 -13.34 -1.21 -8.97
C TYR A 116 -14.27 -0.90 -7.81
N MET A 117 -13.71 -0.69 -6.64
CA MET A 117 -14.43 -0.24 -5.46
C MET A 117 -13.61 0.73 -4.62
N GLU A 118 -14.28 1.67 -4.01
CA GLU A 118 -13.68 2.59 -3.05
C GLU A 118 -14.02 2.13 -1.63
N LEU A 119 -13.01 1.82 -0.83
CA LEU A 119 -13.21 1.38 0.55
C LEU A 119 -13.19 2.56 1.51
N PRO A 120 -14.11 2.62 2.50
CA PRO A 120 -14.07 3.66 3.52
C PRO A 120 -12.73 3.64 4.26
N VAL A 121 -12.10 4.80 4.39
CA VAL A 121 -10.79 5.02 5.04
C VAL A 121 -9.61 4.40 4.29
N LEU A 122 -9.79 3.24 3.66
CA LEU A 122 -8.71 2.51 2.96
C LEU A 122 -8.46 3.02 1.53
N GLY A 123 -9.46 3.68 0.93
CA GLY A 123 -9.33 4.28 -0.40
C GLY A 123 -9.55 3.30 -1.56
N PRO A 124 -8.92 3.56 -2.73
CA PRO A 124 -9.05 2.78 -3.94
C PRO A 124 -8.73 1.29 -3.76
N SER A 125 -9.54 0.43 -4.38
CA SER A 125 -9.39 -1.03 -4.32
C SER A 125 -10.08 -1.70 -5.52
N THR A 126 -10.01 -3.02 -5.59
CA THR A 126 -10.84 -3.86 -6.45
C THR A 126 -11.48 -4.97 -5.62
N GLU A 127 -12.44 -5.70 -6.19
CA GLU A 127 -13.08 -6.83 -5.49
C GLU A 127 -12.04 -7.86 -5.03
N ARG A 128 -11.03 -8.15 -5.86
CA ARG A 128 -9.93 -9.06 -5.51
C ARG A 128 -9.10 -8.52 -4.35
N GLU A 129 -8.70 -7.26 -4.38
CA GLU A 129 -7.89 -6.66 -3.33
C GLU A 129 -8.68 -6.52 -2.01
N ALA A 130 -9.94 -6.11 -2.08
CA ALA A 130 -10.81 -6.01 -0.91
C ALA A 130 -11.01 -7.37 -0.23
N THR A 131 -11.21 -8.43 -1.03
CA THR A 131 -11.24 -9.81 -0.53
C THR A 131 -9.90 -10.18 0.12
N GLY A 132 -8.80 -9.80 -0.50
CA GLY A 132 -7.44 -9.99 0.03
C GLY A 132 -7.25 -9.35 1.40
N ILE A 133 -7.68 -8.09 1.57
CA ILE A 133 -7.60 -7.38 2.85
C ILE A 133 -8.36 -8.12 3.96
N VAL A 134 -9.57 -8.63 3.65
CA VAL A 134 -10.36 -9.41 4.62
C VAL A 134 -9.65 -10.70 5.01
N VAL A 135 -9.11 -11.44 4.05
CA VAL A 135 -8.40 -12.69 4.33
C VAL A 135 -7.12 -12.42 5.11
N ASP A 136 -6.34 -11.40 4.72
CA ASP A 136 -5.13 -11.00 5.44
C ASP A 136 -5.41 -10.65 6.91
N PHE A 137 -6.56 -10.04 7.20
CA PHE A 137 -6.96 -9.77 8.58
C PHE A 137 -7.15 -11.05 9.40
N PHE A 138 -7.76 -12.09 8.82
CA PHE A 138 -8.00 -13.36 9.50
C PHE A 138 -6.80 -14.31 9.49
N THR A 139 -5.83 -14.10 8.60
CA THR A 139 -4.64 -14.97 8.48
C THR A 139 -3.37 -14.35 9.04
N ASP A 140 -3.47 -13.20 9.72
CA ASP A 140 -2.32 -12.51 10.33
C ASP A 140 -1.68 -13.39 11.42
N PRO A 141 -0.42 -13.83 11.26
CA PRO A 141 0.23 -14.70 12.24
C PRO A 141 0.28 -14.09 13.66
N PHE A 142 0.41 -12.76 13.77
CA PHE A 142 0.43 -12.10 15.07
C PHE A 142 -0.88 -12.19 15.83
N ALA A 143 -2.01 -12.34 15.12
CA ALA A 143 -3.30 -12.54 15.77
C ALA A 143 -3.37 -13.86 16.58
N TYR A 144 -2.55 -14.84 16.23
CA TYR A 144 -2.53 -16.18 16.86
C TYR A 144 -1.38 -16.37 17.83
N VAL A 145 -0.26 -15.68 17.65
CA VAL A 145 0.97 -15.87 18.43
C VAL A 145 1.07 -14.87 19.58
N LEU A 146 0.57 -13.64 19.39
CA LEU A 146 0.71 -12.59 20.40
C LEU A 146 -0.56 -12.43 21.25
N PRO A 147 -0.41 -12.11 22.56
CA PRO A 147 -1.53 -11.75 23.41
C PRO A 147 -2.12 -10.37 23.00
N SER A 148 -3.33 -10.06 23.48
CA SER A 148 -3.89 -8.71 23.37
C SER A 148 -3.20 -7.77 24.38
N PRO A 149 -2.87 -6.52 24.03
CA PRO A 149 -3.15 -5.83 22.75
C PRO A 149 -2.07 -6.00 21.67
N GLN A 150 -0.96 -6.68 21.95
CA GLN A 150 0.22 -6.79 21.07
C GLN A 150 -0.10 -7.39 19.70
N ARG A 151 -1.13 -8.23 19.60
CA ARG A 151 -1.59 -8.80 18.31
C ARG A 151 -1.99 -7.74 17.27
N TYR A 152 -2.27 -6.52 17.69
CA TYR A 152 -2.66 -5.42 16.81
C TYR A 152 -1.48 -4.50 16.43
N VAL A 153 -0.25 -4.85 16.85
CA VAL A 153 0.96 -4.03 16.61
C VAL A 153 1.15 -3.67 15.15
N ARG A 154 0.89 -4.62 14.24
CA ARG A 154 0.99 -4.40 12.78
C ARG A 154 0.08 -3.26 12.30
N TYR A 155 -1.15 -3.23 12.77
CA TYR A 155 -2.12 -2.19 12.37
C TYR A 155 -1.74 -0.81 12.93
N GLY A 156 -1.26 -0.76 14.19
CA GLY A 156 -0.75 0.48 14.78
C GLY A 156 0.49 1.01 14.06
N ALA A 157 1.45 0.13 13.75
CA ALA A 157 2.65 0.47 12.99
C ALA A 157 2.30 0.99 11.58
N ARG A 158 1.33 0.36 10.91
CA ARG A 158 0.86 0.80 9.60
C ARG A 158 0.23 2.19 9.62
N LEU A 159 -0.53 2.52 10.67
CA LEU A 159 -1.06 3.88 10.84
C LEU A 159 0.06 4.91 11.02
N GLY A 160 1.08 4.59 11.81
CA GLY A 160 2.27 5.45 11.96
C GLY A 160 3.02 5.66 10.64
N GLU A 161 3.25 4.60 9.88
CA GLU A 161 3.85 4.67 8.55
C GLU A 161 3.03 5.55 7.59
N LEU A 162 1.70 5.36 7.55
CA LEU A 162 0.82 6.17 6.71
C LEU A 162 0.86 7.65 7.08
N ALA A 163 0.92 7.97 8.38
CA ALA A 163 1.03 9.34 8.85
C ALA A 163 2.37 9.99 8.43
N ILE A 164 3.47 9.24 8.50
CA ILE A 164 4.78 9.71 8.04
C ILE A 164 4.80 9.91 6.53
N LYS A 165 4.39 8.90 5.76
CA LYS A 165 4.32 9.00 4.30
C LYS A 165 3.44 10.15 3.84
N ARG A 166 2.32 10.40 4.56
CA ARG A 166 1.51 11.57 4.30
C ARG A 166 2.28 12.88 4.52
N SER A 167 3.08 12.99 5.59
CA SER A 167 3.87 14.22 5.83
C SER A 167 4.99 14.42 4.81
N GLU A 168 5.47 13.35 4.18
CA GLU A 168 6.52 13.39 3.16
C GLU A 168 5.98 13.67 1.74
N TYR A 169 4.81 13.12 1.42
CA TYR A 169 4.19 13.22 0.08
C TYR A 169 2.92 14.08 0.08
N GLY A 170 2.75 14.95 1.10
CA GLY A 170 1.54 15.75 1.29
C GLY A 170 1.15 16.56 0.06
N ASP A 171 2.09 17.30 -0.52
CA ASP A 171 1.83 18.15 -1.70
C ASP A 171 1.33 17.34 -2.91
N ALA A 172 1.94 16.17 -3.17
CA ALA A 172 1.50 15.30 -4.26
C ALA A 172 0.11 14.69 -4.00
N LEU A 173 -0.18 14.33 -2.75
CA LEU A 173 -1.49 13.84 -2.35
C LEU A 173 -2.54 14.94 -2.38
N ASP A 174 -2.21 16.16 -1.97
CA ASP A 174 -3.10 17.32 -2.03
C ASP A 174 -3.43 17.69 -3.48
N ALA A 175 -2.46 17.65 -4.38
CA ALA A 175 -2.69 17.85 -5.80
C ALA A 175 -3.73 16.87 -6.38
N VAL A 176 -3.65 15.59 -6.00
CA VAL A 176 -4.61 14.57 -6.45
C VAL A 176 -5.95 14.72 -5.73
N MET A 177 -5.95 14.83 -4.40
CA MET A 177 -7.16 14.73 -3.59
C MET A 177 -7.95 16.05 -3.49
N LEU A 178 -7.26 17.19 -3.45
CA LEU A 178 -7.89 18.49 -3.17
C LEU A 178 -7.95 19.40 -4.40
N GLU A 179 -6.89 19.43 -5.21
CA GLU A 179 -6.76 20.37 -6.32
C GLU A 179 -7.27 19.83 -7.66
N SER A 180 -7.37 18.51 -7.78
CA SER A 180 -7.86 17.87 -9.00
C SER A 180 -9.33 18.18 -9.29
N ALA A 181 -9.66 18.42 -10.56
CA ALA A 181 -11.03 18.62 -11.04
C ALA A 181 -11.91 17.39 -10.80
N ASP A 182 -11.38 16.18 -10.96
CA ASP A 182 -12.04 14.91 -10.59
C ASP A 182 -11.05 14.00 -9.84
N SER A 183 -10.94 14.26 -8.54
CA SER A 183 -10.05 13.50 -7.66
C SER A 183 -10.37 12.00 -7.61
N TYR A 184 -11.63 11.61 -7.79
CA TYR A 184 -12.02 10.21 -7.84
C TYR A 184 -11.46 9.51 -9.07
N ALA A 185 -11.67 10.09 -10.26
CA ALA A 185 -11.17 9.50 -11.50
C ALA A 185 -9.65 9.41 -11.51
N GLN A 186 -8.97 10.46 -11.05
CA GLN A 186 -7.51 10.52 -10.99
C GLN A 186 -6.94 9.48 -10.00
N ALA A 187 -7.45 9.43 -8.77
CA ALA A 187 -7.00 8.46 -7.77
C ALA A 187 -7.23 7.02 -8.24
N ARG A 188 -8.38 6.74 -8.88
CA ARG A 188 -8.70 5.43 -9.46
C ARG A 188 -7.66 5.01 -10.51
N VAL A 189 -7.34 5.89 -11.46
CA VAL A 189 -6.37 5.59 -12.53
C VAL A 189 -5.00 5.32 -11.93
N ILE A 190 -4.48 6.24 -11.12
CA ILE A 190 -3.15 6.12 -10.50
C ILE A 190 -3.04 4.82 -9.71
N TRP A 191 -4.06 4.49 -8.92
CA TRP A 191 -4.03 3.29 -8.09
C TRP A 191 -4.06 2.00 -8.91
N LEU A 192 -4.93 1.93 -9.92
CA LEU A 192 -5.07 0.74 -10.78
C LEU A 192 -3.79 0.50 -11.60
N GLU A 193 -3.22 1.54 -12.20
CA GLU A 193 -1.96 1.43 -12.96
C GLU A 193 -0.82 0.98 -12.07
N LYS A 194 -0.66 1.63 -10.90
CA LYS A 194 0.33 1.22 -9.91
C LYS A 194 0.15 -0.26 -9.53
N ARG A 195 -1.08 -0.68 -9.24
CA ARG A 195 -1.36 -2.05 -8.79
C ARG A 195 -1.07 -3.08 -9.86
N ARG A 196 -1.42 -2.82 -11.10
CA ARG A 196 -1.12 -3.69 -12.24
C ARG A 196 0.38 -3.80 -12.49
N HIS A 197 1.09 -2.68 -12.44
CA HIS A 197 2.55 -2.68 -12.53
C HIS A 197 3.19 -3.52 -11.40
N GLU A 198 2.74 -3.39 -10.15
CA GLU A 198 3.21 -4.21 -9.01
C GLU A 198 2.98 -5.71 -9.23
N LEU A 199 1.90 -6.09 -9.91
CA LEU A 199 1.56 -7.47 -10.22
C LEU A 199 2.31 -8.03 -11.45
N GLY A 200 3.02 -7.16 -12.20
CA GLY A 200 3.64 -7.53 -13.48
C GLY A 200 2.62 -7.81 -14.59
N ASP A 201 1.45 -7.19 -14.49
CA ASP A 201 0.37 -7.32 -15.48
C ASP A 201 0.53 -6.24 -16.57
N ASP A 202 1.56 -6.41 -17.39
CA ASP A 202 1.88 -5.50 -18.50
C ASP A 202 0.93 -5.68 -19.71
N SER A 203 -0.15 -6.47 -19.56
CA SER A 203 -1.10 -6.78 -20.63
C SER A 203 -1.86 -5.56 -21.20
N ILE A 204 -1.61 -4.36 -20.65
CA ILE A 204 -2.27 -3.11 -21.04
C ILE A 204 -1.28 -2.04 -21.55
N GLU A 205 -0.01 -2.36 -21.75
CA GLU A 205 0.93 -1.42 -22.43
C GLU A 205 0.50 -0.96 -23.84
N GLY A 206 -0.63 -1.46 -24.35
CA GLY A 206 -1.17 -1.12 -25.68
C GLY A 206 -2.42 -0.25 -25.71
N SER A 207 -3.02 0.15 -24.58
CA SER A 207 -4.37 0.75 -24.63
C SER A 207 -4.53 2.09 -23.93
N GLY A 208 -3.61 3.05 -24.09
CA GLY A 208 -3.92 4.43 -23.69
C GLY A 208 -2.82 5.30 -23.11
N PHE A 209 -1.60 4.82 -22.99
CA PHE A 209 -0.50 5.71 -22.73
C PHE A 209 -0.18 6.44 -24.05
N ILE A 210 -0.63 7.67 -24.15
CA ILE A 210 -0.15 8.60 -25.20
C ILE A 210 1.23 9.02 -24.72
N ASP A 211 2.28 8.44 -25.32
CA ASP A 211 3.65 8.91 -25.15
C ASP A 211 3.69 10.41 -25.52
N PRO A 212 3.94 11.30 -24.56
CA PRO A 212 4.00 12.74 -24.87
C PRO A 212 5.14 13.10 -25.81
N GLU A 213 6.17 12.22 -25.98
CA GLU A 213 7.24 12.38 -26.96
C GLU A 213 6.84 11.88 -28.37
N GLY A 214 5.76 11.07 -28.46
CA GLY A 214 5.21 10.57 -29.74
C GLY A 214 4.09 11.43 -30.33
N LEU A 215 3.73 12.55 -29.72
CA LEU A 215 2.82 13.51 -30.30
C LEU A 215 3.56 14.29 -31.42
N ASP A 216 3.26 13.87 -32.63
CA ASP A 216 3.74 14.55 -33.85
C ASP A 216 3.24 16.01 -33.85
N THR A 217 4.12 16.95 -33.48
CA THR A 217 3.82 18.36 -33.41
C THR A 217 4.01 19.07 -34.78
N GLU A 218 4.17 18.30 -35.88
CA GLU A 218 4.28 18.80 -37.22
C GLU A 218 2.91 19.12 -37.87
N GLY A 219 2.04 19.86 -37.18
CA GLY A 219 0.71 20.15 -37.72
C GLY A 219 0.00 21.38 -37.16
N PHE A 220 0.70 22.25 -36.41
CA PHE A 220 0.14 23.53 -35.95
C PHE A 220 0.98 24.71 -36.40
#